data_83d55489582617935dabe8dcbcbc8c20
#
_entry.id   83d55489582617935dabe8dcbcbc8c20
#
_cell.length_a   1.000
_cell.length_b   1.000
_cell.length_c   1.000
_cell.angle_alpha   90.00
_cell.angle_beta   90.00
_cell.angle_gamma   90.00
#
_symmetry.space_group_name_H-M   'P 1'
#
loop_
_entity.id
_entity.type
_entity.pdbx_description
1 polymer ?
#
loop_
_entity_poly.entity_id
_entity_poly.type
_entity_poly.pdbx_seq_one_letter_code
_entity_poly.pdbx_strand_id
1 'polypeptide(L)'
;MNTMPVIDMTAPGQNIVRLRRQAGLSVKDLQAVFGFSNPQAIYKWQRGQALPTLDNLVVLAAVFGITINDIIVCTDTFQIRVIA
;
A
#
# COMPACT_ATOMS: atom_id res chain seq x y z
N MET A 1 1.70 29.02 2.35
CA MET A 1 1.60 28.27 1.88
C MET A 1 1.16 27.12 2.36
N ASN A 2 0.57 26.44 1.82
CA ASN A 2 0.10 25.32 2.35
C ASN A 2 1.10 24.32 2.59
N THR A 3 1.11 23.79 3.67
CA THR A 3 2.13 22.86 4.03
C THR A 3 1.57 21.52 4.41
N MET A 4 0.34 21.28 4.07
CA MET A 4 -0.25 19.99 4.39
C MET A 4 0.37 18.91 3.51
N PRO A 5 0.79 17.79 4.09
CA PRO A 5 1.29 16.70 3.30
C PRO A 5 0.16 16.07 2.49
N VAL A 6 0.51 15.60 1.34
CA VAL A 6 -0.44 14.93 0.46
C VAL A 6 0.01 13.50 0.28
N ILE A 7 -0.91 12.57 0.45
CA ILE A 7 -0.61 11.17 0.23
C ILE A 7 -0.57 10.91 -1.27
N ASP A 8 0.55 10.39 -1.72
CA ASP A 8 0.68 9.95 -3.09
C ASP A 8 0.14 8.52 -3.17
N MET A 9 -1.01 8.37 -3.76
CA MET A 9 -1.66 7.06 -3.83
C MET A 9 -0.97 6.10 -4.78
N THR A 10 -0.15 6.63 -5.67
CA THR A 10 0.58 5.79 -6.62
C THR A 10 1.70 5.02 -5.94
N ALA A 11 2.45 5.67 -5.07
CA ALA A 11 3.59 5.04 -4.42
C ALA A 11 3.17 3.84 -3.55
N PRO A 12 2.14 3.94 -2.71
CA PRO A 12 1.69 2.76 -1.96
C PRO A 12 1.27 1.62 -2.87
N GLY A 13 0.61 1.92 -3.99
CA GLY A 13 0.20 0.88 -4.93
C GLY A 13 1.39 0.16 -5.53
N GLN A 14 2.41 0.90 -5.93
CA GLN A 14 3.63 0.32 -6.46
C GLN A 14 4.36 -0.50 -5.40
N ASN A 15 4.36 -0.03 -4.17
CA ASN A 15 4.96 -0.77 -3.06
C ASN A 15 4.24 -2.09 -2.83
N ILE A 16 2.91 -2.10 -2.91
CA ILE A 16 2.15 -3.33 -2.75
C ILE A 16 2.54 -4.34 -3.84
N VAL A 17 2.66 -3.90 -5.08
CA VAL A 17 3.07 -4.80 -6.16
C VAL A 17 4.47 -5.36 -5.89
N ARG A 18 5.40 -4.50 -5.56
CA ARG A 18 6.79 -4.90 -5.32
C ARG A 18 6.89 -5.87 -4.15
N LEU A 19 6.25 -5.54 -3.04
CA LEU A 19 6.31 -6.35 -1.83
C LEU A 19 5.61 -7.68 -2.03
N ARG A 20 4.49 -7.67 -2.75
CA ARG A 20 3.78 -8.90 -3.08
C ARG A 20 4.68 -9.84 -3.89
N ARG A 21 5.35 -9.30 -4.89
CA ARG A 21 6.24 -10.09 -5.74
C ARG A 21 7.45 -10.60 -4.95
N GLN A 22 8.00 -9.78 -4.10
CA GLN A 22 9.12 -10.20 -3.25
C GLN A 22 8.71 -11.33 -2.32
N ALA A 23 7.47 -11.32 -1.87
CA ALA A 23 6.95 -12.38 -1.01
C ALA A 23 6.53 -13.63 -1.79
N GLY A 24 6.61 -13.60 -3.12
CA GLY A 24 6.22 -14.73 -3.95
C GLY A 24 4.73 -14.93 -4.03
N LEU A 25 3.94 -13.87 -3.83
CA LEU A 25 2.49 -13.98 -3.79
C LEU A 25 1.87 -13.40 -5.05
N SER A 26 0.85 -14.09 -5.56
CA SER A 26 0.03 -13.58 -6.64
C SER A 26 -1.09 -12.71 -6.09
N VAL A 27 -1.77 -11.97 -6.97
CA VAL A 27 -2.97 -11.26 -6.59
C VAL A 27 -4.02 -12.23 -6.06
N LYS A 28 -4.09 -13.40 -6.66
CA LYS A 28 -5.03 -14.42 -6.23
C LYS A 28 -4.72 -14.92 -4.82
N ASP A 29 -3.45 -15.02 -4.48
CA ASP A 29 -3.04 -15.38 -3.13
C ASP A 29 -3.52 -14.33 -2.13
N LEU A 30 -3.34 -13.06 -2.44
CA LEU A 30 -3.82 -11.99 -1.57
C LEU A 30 -5.34 -11.99 -1.47
N GLN A 31 -6.02 -12.23 -2.58
CA GLN A 31 -7.47 -12.34 -2.56
C GLN A 31 -7.92 -13.40 -1.55
N ALA A 32 -7.25 -14.54 -1.55
CA ALA A 32 -7.57 -15.61 -0.63
C ALA A 32 -7.30 -15.23 0.83
N VAL A 33 -6.18 -14.55 1.07
CA VAL A 33 -5.83 -14.10 2.42
C VAL A 33 -6.91 -13.18 2.99
N PHE A 34 -7.41 -12.26 2.17
CA PHE A 34 -8.43 -11.33 2.62
C PHE A 34 -9.84 -11.93 2.61
N GLY A 35 -10.03 -13.04 1.93
CA GLY A 35 -11.36 -13.61 1.77
C GLY A 35 -12.25 -12.79 0.84
N PHE A 36 -11.65 -12.03 -0.07
CA PHE A 36 -12.43 -11.23 -1.03
C PHE A 36 -13.06 -12.13 -2.08
N SER A 37 -14.28 -11.81 -2.48
CA SER A 37 -14.98 -12.58 -3.51
C SER A 37 -14.40 -12.34 -4.89
N ASN A 38 -13.67 -11.24 -5.09
CA ASN A 38 -13.01 -10.91 -6.35
C ASN A 38 -11.77 -10.06 -6.05
N PRO A 39 -10.87 -9.89 -7.02
CA PRO A 39 -9.61 -9.17 -6.77
C PRO A 39 -9.69 -7.66 -7.01
N GLN A 40 -10.86 -7.09 -7.20
CA GLN A 40 -10.98 -5.70 -7.63
C GLN A 40 -10.33 -4.72 -6.68
N ALA A 41 -10.52 -4.90 -5.38
CA ALA A 41 -9.93 -3.99 -4.40
C ALA A 41 -8.41 -3.99 -4.51
N ILE A 42 -7.81 -5.18 -4.67
CA ILE A 42 -6.36 -5.31 -4.76
C ILE A 42 -5.84 -4.59 -6.00
N TYR A 43 -6.51 -4.76 -7.13
CA TYR A 43 -6.12 -4.05 -8.35
C TYR A 43 -6.24 -2.55 -8.20
N LYS A 44 -7.29 -2.07 -7.53
CA LYS A 44 -7.43 -0.63 -7.28
C LYS A 44 -6.30 -0.11 -6.43
N TRP A 45 -5.88 -0.85 -5.42
CA TRP A 45 -4.73 -0.46 -4.61
C TRP A 45 -3.48 -0.33 -5.47
N GLN A 46 -3.23 -1.35 -6.30
CA GLN A 46 -2.02 -1.39 -7.12
C GLN A 46 -1.97 -0.28 -8.16
N ARG A 47 -3.13 0.14 -8.63
CA ARG A 47 -3.22 1.23 -9.63
C ARG A 47 -3.23 2.61 -9.01
N GLY A 48 -3.25 2.71 -7.70
CA GLY A 48 -3.34 4.00 -7.02
C GLY A 48 -4.72 4.61 -7.08
N GLN A 49 -5.75 3.82 -7.33
CA GLN A 49 -7.12 4.30 -7.40
C GLN A 49 -7.79 4.35 -6.03
N ALA A 50 -7.28 3.59 -5.10
CA ALA A 50 -7.77 3.57 -3.74
C ALA A 50 -6.65 3.12 -2.82
N LEU A 51 -6.70 3.56 -1.59
CA LEU A 51 -5.79 3.06 -0.54
C LEU A 51 -6.49 1.94 0.22
N PRO A 52 -5.74 0.93 0.64
CA PRO A 52 -6.30 -0.03 1.59
C PRO A 52 -6.75 0.68 2.85
N THR A 53 -7.81 0.18 3.46
CA THR A 53 -8.21 0.66 4.78
C THR A 53 -7.15 0.25 5.81
N LEU A 54 -7.22 0.85 6.99
CA LEU A 54 -6.21 0.59 8.01
C LEU A 54 -6.14 -0.90 8.37
N ASP A 55 -7.27 -1.53 8.53
CA ASP A 55 -7.30 -2.96 8.86
C ASP A 55 -6.68 -3.81 7.76
N ASN A 56 -6.92 -3.44 6.50
CA ASN A 56 -6.31 -4.14 5.38
C ASN A 56 -4.80 -3.89 5.33
N LEU A 57 -4.36 -2.69 5.68
CA LEU A 57 -2.92 -2.39 5.76
C LEU A 57 -2.25 -3.24 6.84
N VAL A 58 -2.91 -3.45 7.97
CA VAL A 58 -2.37 -4.32 9.03
C VAL A 58 -2.17 -5.73 8.49
N VAL A 59 -3.13 -6.25 7.76
CA VAL A 59 -3.03 -7.59 7.17
C VAL A 59 -1.92 -7.65 6.15
N LEU A 60 -1.83 -6.67 5.26
CA LEU A 60 -0.76 -6.64 4.26
C LEU A 60 0.62 -6.60 4.91
N ALA A 61 0.77 -5.78 5.94
CA ALA A 61 2.04 -5.67 6.65
C ALA A 61 2.43 -7.02 7.24
N ALA A 62 1.48 -7.70 7.86
CA ALA A 62 1.73 -9.02 8.44
C ALA A 62 2.10 -10.05 7.37
N VAL A 63 1.38 -10.04 6.26
CA VAL A 63 1.61 -11.00 5.18
C VAL A 63 2.97 -10.77 4.53
N PHE A 64 3.36 -9.52 4.34
CA PHE A 64 4.64 -9.18 3.72
C PHE A 64 5.80 -9.21 4.72
N GLY A 65 5.51 -9.26 6.02
CA GLY A 65 6.55 -9.25 7.04
C GLY A 65 7.22 -7.90 7.20
N ILE A 66 6.47 -6.83 7.05
CA ILE A 66 6.99 -5.46 7.10
C ILE A 66 6.06 -4.61 7.96
N THR A 67 6.38 -3.34 8.09
CA THR A 67 5.50 -2.40 8.79
C THR A 67 4.55 -1.73 7.82
N ILE A 68 3.46 -1.19 8.35
CA ILE A 68 2.53 -0.40 7.54
C ILE A 68 3.26 0.77 6.91
N ASN A 69 4.18 1.37 7.63
CA ASN A 69 4.93 2.51 7.13
C ASN A 69 5.71 2.16 5.87
N ASP A 70 6.21 0.94 5.78
CA ASP A 70 6.94 0.51 4.59
C ASP A 70 6.05 0.45 3.35
N ILE A 71 4.75 0.32 3.53
CA ILE A 71 3.82 0.30 2.42
C ILE A 71 3.49 1.70 1.95
N ILE A 72 3.20 2.59 2.88
CA ILE A 72 2.64 3.90 2.54
C ILE A 72 3.65 5.01 2.41
N VAL A 73 4.88 4.80 2.88
CA VAL A 73 5.85 5.85 2.83
C VAL A 73 6.23 6.15 1.39
N CYS A 74 6.27 7.42 1.07
CA CYS A 74 6.81 7.88 -0.19
C CYS A 74 8.32 7.91 -0.08
N THR A 75 8.96 7.72 -1.22
CA THR A 75 10.39 7.81 -1.23
C THR A 75 10.87 9.17 -0.84
N ASP A 76 10.08 10.15 -1.12
CA ASP A 76 10.48 11.49 -0.83
C ASP A 76 9.99 11.89 0.49
N THR A 77 10.65 11.47 1.49
CA THR A 77 10.29 11.88 2.83
C THR A 77 10.43 13.36 3.02
N PHE A 78 11.03 14.01 2.07
CA PHE A 78 11.12 15.43 2.19
C PHE A 78 9.77 16.10 2.33
N GLN A 79 8.72 15.46 1.95
CA GLN A 79 7.41 16.01 2.17
C GLN A 79 7.17 16.33 3.62
N ILE A 80 7.72 15.54 4.46
CA ILE A 80 7.60 15.76 5.89
C ILE A 80 8.38 17.01 6.29
N ARG A 81 9.53 17.17 5.67
CA ARG A 81 10.36 18.31 5.99
C ARG A 81 9.74 19.62 5.53
N VAL A 82 9.06 19.56 4.43
CA VAL A 82 8.48 20.74 3.86
C VAL A 82 7.53 21.39 4.83
N ILE A 83 6.95 20.62 5.67
CA ILE A 83 5.98 21.11 6.60
C ILE A 83 6.62 21.81 7.77
N ALA A 84 7.81 21.45 8.04
CA ALA A 84 8.48 21.99 9.22
C ALA A 84 8.72 23.48 9.10
#